data_0359bd43ee451b15ef148e855eb39f45
#
_entry.id   0359bd43ee451b15ef148e855eb39f45
#
_cell.length_a   1.000
_cell.length_b   1.000
_cell.length_c   1.000
_cell.angle_alpha   90.00
_cell.angle_beta   90.00
_cell.angle_gamma   90.00
#
_symmetry.space_group_name_H-M   'P 1'
#
loop_
_entity.id
_entity.type
_entity.pdbx_description
1 polymer ?
#
loop_
_entity_poly.entity_id
_entity_poly.type
_entity_poly.pdbx_seq_one_letter_code
_entity_poly.pdbx_strand_id
1 'polypeptide(L)'
;LTAKIKSDDWRNLPAEKWNVRTVHAYFIDMNRELFGAEYIPMRNWKFEQGVVKRNLTLYGPEVLRKVFDRAFREYRPSRQYPILTAGFVLSYMASRILPQVLAEEKKTEEQETDISELSDWL
;
A
#
# COMPACT_ATOMS: atom_id res chain seq x y z
N LEU A 1 -23.70 -2.02 19.48
CA LEU A 1 -22.30 -2.36 19.66
C LEU A 1 -21.67 -2.68 18.31
N THR A 2 -20.79 -1.80 17.84
CA THR A 2 -20.05 -2.05 16.61
C THR A 2 -18.88 -2.98 16.89
N ALA A 3 -18.84 -4.11 16.17
CA ALA A 3 -17.69 -5.01 16.25
C ALA A 3 -16.46 -4.30 15.74
N LYS A 4 -15.35 -4.47 16.45
CA LYS A 4 -14.06 -3.91 16.03
C LYS A 4 -13.59 -4.60 14.76
N ILE A 5 -13.21 -3.82 13.74
CA ILE A 5 -12.68 -4.35 12.50
C ILE A 5 -11.29 -4.96 12.78
N LYS A 6 -11.09 -6.20 12.35
CA LYS A 6 -9.81 -6.90 12.56
C LYS A 6 -8.74 -6.33 11.65
N SER A 7 -7.49 -6.38 12.08
CA SER A 7 -6.36 -5.84 11.31
C SER A 7 -6.09 -6.59 10.01
N ASP A 8 -6.57 -7.83 9.86
CA ASP A 8 -6.45 -8.58 8.60
C ASP A 8 -7.61 -8.32 7.62
N ASP A 9 -8.61 -7.56 8.03
CA ASP A 9 -9.76 -7.19 7.18
C ASP A 9 -9.47 -5.88 6.45
N TRP A 10 -8.53 -5.94 5.53
CA TRP A 10 -8.07 -4.75 4.80
C TRP A 10 -9.15 -4.10 3.95
N ARG A 11 -10.17 -4.86 3.52
CA ARG A 11 -11.25 -4.32 2.68
C ARG A 11 -12.15 -3.35 3.43
N ASN A 12 -12.36 -3.59 4.72
CA ASN A 12 -13.23 -2.78 5.57
C ASN A 12 -12.45 -1.80 6.45
N LEU A 13 -11.16 -2.00 6.60
CA LEU A 13 -10.33 -1.14 7.42
C LEU A 13 -9.87 0.09 6.63
N PRO A 14 -10.11 1.32 7.13
CA PRO A 14 -9.59 2.51 6.43
C PRO A 14 -8.05 2.46 6.36
N ALA A 15 -7.51 2.96 5.25
CA ALA A 15 -6.08 2.87 4.97
C ALA A 15 -5.22 3.45 6.10
N GLU A 16 -5.68 4.53 6.74
CA GLU A 16 -4.96 5.17 7.84
C GLU A 16 -4.71 4.25 9.04
N LYS A 17 -5.50 3.17 9.16
CA LYS A 17 -5.39 2.21 10.27
C LYS A 17 -4.65 0.93 9.89
N TRP A 18 -4.13 0.84 8.69
CA TRP A 18 -3.38 -0.34 8.27
C TRP A 18 -2.07 -0.47 9.06
N ASN A 19 -1.79 -1.68 9.50
CA ASN A 19 -0.53 -2.04 10.14
C ASN A 19 0.16 -3.13 9.30
N VAL A 20 1.25 -3.69 9.83
CA VAL A 20 2.01 -4.73 9.12
C VAL A 20 1.11 -5.93 8.77
N ARG A 21 0.27 -6.36 9.70
CA ARG A 21 -0.64 -7.49 9.47
C ARG A 21 -1.64 -7.19 8.35
N THR A 22 -2.17 -5.97 8.32
CA THR A 22 -3.10 -5.53 7.27
C THR A 22 -2.44 -5.57 5.90
N VAL A 23 -1.21 -5.06 5.80
CA VAL A 23 -0.44 -5.07 4.55
C VAL A 23 -0.24 -6.50 4.05
N HIS A 24 0.14 -7.42 4.94
CA HIS A 24 0.35 -8.81 4.53
C HIS A 24 -0.96 -9.50 4.13
N ALA A 25 -2.06 -9.24 4.83
CA ALA A 25 -3.37 -9.76 4.45
C ALA A 25 -3.76 -9.28 3.05
N TYR A 26 -3.53 -8.00 2.75
CA TYR A 26 -3.74 -7.41 1.44
C TYR A 26 -2.91 -8.12 0.36
N PHE A 27 -1.61 -8.31 0.59
CA PHE A 27 -0.74 -8.98 -0.39
C PHE A 27 -1.13 -10.44 -0.61
N ILE A 28 -1.50 -11.16 0.45
CA ILE A 28 -1.95 -12.55 0.35
C ILE A 28 -3.20 -12.63 -0.54
N ASP A 29 -4.21 -11.79 -0.27
CA ASP A 29 -5.48 -11.81 -1.00
C ASP A 29 -5.30 -11.36 -2.45
N MET A 30 -4.53 -10.30 -2.69
CA MET A 30 -4.33 -9.78 -4.03
C MET A 30 -3.57 -10.74 -4.93
N ASN A 31 -2.55 -11.43 -4.40
CA ASN A 31 -1.84 -12.45 -5.18
C ASN A 31 -2.74 -13.62 -5.52
N ARG A 32 -3.59 -14.02 -4.58
CA ARG A 32 -4.54 -15.11 -4.80
C ARG A 32 -5.61 -14.73 -5.82
N GLU A 33 -6.20 -13.54 -5.69
CA GLU A 33 -7.27 -13.08 -6.56
C GLU A 33 -6.80 -12.74 -7.97
N LEU A 34 -5.67 -12.03 -8.09
CA LEU A 34 -5.19 -11.56 -9.39
C LEU A 34 -4.34 -12.60 -10.12
N PHE A 35 -3.56 -13.37 -9.41
CA PHE A 35 -2.57 -14.28 -10.01
C PHE A 35 -2.81 -15.75 -9.69
N GLY A 36 -3.77 -16.05 -8.82
CA GLY A 36 -4.07 -17.44 -8.42
C GLY A 36 -2.91 -18.10 -7.69
N ALA A 37 -2.09 -17.33 -6.98
CA ALA A 37 -0.85 -17.81 -6.39
C ALA A 37 -0.83 -17.62 -4.88
N GLU A 38 -0.22 -18.57 -4.17
CA GLU A 38 -0.02 -18.50 -2.73
C GLU A 38 1.16 -17.58 -2.41
N TYR A 39 1.01 -16.81 -1.35
CA TYR A 39 2.00 -15.82 -0.96
C TYR A 39 3.17 -16.45 -0.21
N ILE A 40 4.38 -16.13 -0.67
CA ILE A 40 5.61 -16.49 0.01
C ILE A 40 6.38 -15.20 0.26
N PRO A 41 6.69 -14.85 1.52
CA PRO A 41 7.34 -13.58 1.81
C PRO A 41 8.76 -13.54 1.25
N MET A 42 9.22 -12.33 0.91
CA MET A 42 10.59 -12.12 0.47
C MET A 42 11.56 -12.50 1.60
N ARG A 43 12.49 -13.43 1.33
CA ARG A 43 13.41 -14.04 2.29
C ARG A 43 12.69 -14.83 3.38
N ASN A 44 12.01 -14.16 4.30
CA ASN A 44 11.21 -14.79 5.35
C ASN A 44 10.25 -13.75 5.93
N TRP A 45 9.30 -14.21 6.75
CA TRP A 45 8.28 -13.35 7.34
C TRP A 45 8.88 -12.25 8.22
N LYS A 46 9.86 -12.59 9.04
CA LYS A 46 10.48 -11.62 9.97
C LYS A 46 11.16 -10.49 9.21
N PHE A 47 11.89 -10.81 8.16
CA PHE A 47 12.56 -9.83 7.31
C PHE A 47 11.54 -8.91 6.65
N GLU A 48 10.54 -9.49 6.00
CA GLU A 48 9.55 -8.70 5.25
C GLU A 48 8.68 -7.85 6.18
N GLN A 49 8.30 -8.38 7.35
CA GLN A 49 7.58 -7.60 8.35
C GLN A 49 8.38 -6.38 8.79
N GLY A 50 9.69 -6.52 8.96
CA GLY A 50 10.57 -5.40 9.29
C GLY A 50 10.60 -4.33 8.21
N VAL A 51 10.68 -4.75 6.94
CA VAL A 51 10.66 -3.83 5.80
C VAL A 51 9.34 -3.07 5.74
N VAL A 52 8.23 -3.77 5.89
CA VAL A 52 6.89 -3.16 5.89
C VAL A 52 6.74 -2.17 7.04
N LYS A 53 7.12 -2.57 8.25
CA LYS A 53 7.02 -1.72 9.43
C LYS A 53 7.82 -0.42 9.28
N ARG A 54 9.05 -0.53 8.77
CA ARG A 54 9.92 0.62 8.54
C ARG A 54 9.27 1.61 7.57
N ASN A 55 8.73 1.11 6.47
CA ASN A 55 8.11 1.96 5.45
C ASN A 55 6.79 2.57 5.93
N LEU A 56 6.00 1.84 6.73
CA LEU A 56 4.81 2.39 7.36
C LEU A 56 5.16 3.57 8.26
N THR A 57 6.25 3.46 9.01
CA THR A 57 6.72 4.54 9.88
C THR A 57 7.20 5.74 9.08
N LEU A 58 7.91 5.52 7.97
CA LEU A 58 8.48 6.60 7.15
C LEU A 58 7.44 7.36 6.33
N TYR A 59 6.48 6.65 5.72
CA TYR A 59 5.59 7.24 4.72
C TYR A 59 4.12 7.21 5.09
N GLY A 60 3.75 6.40 6.07
CA GLY A 60 2.37 6.23 6.50
C GLY A 60 1.61 5.21 5.65
N PRO A 61 0.56 4.61 6.25
CA PRO A 61 -0.18 3.54 5.58
C PRO A 61 -1.00 4.00 4.37
N GLU A 62 -1.50 5.23 4.37
CA GLU A 62 -2.30 5.72 3.25
C GLU A 62 -1.47 5.85 1.98
N VAL A 63 -0.27 6.40 2.09
CA VAL A 63 0.68 6.52 0.97
C VAL A 63 1.08 5.13 0.48
N LEU A 64 1.43 4.24 1.41
CA LEU A 64 1.84 2.88 1.03
C LEU A 64 0.74 2.11 0.34
N ARG A 65 -0.51 2.25 0.76
CA ARG A 65 -1.63 1.60 0.06
C ARG A 65 -1.69 2.03 -1.40
N LYS A 66 -1.52 3.32 -1.67
CA LYS A 66 -1.50 3.82 -3.06
C LYS A 66 -0.32 3.26 -3.86
N VAL A 67 0.84 3.17 -3.22
CA VAL A 67 2.02 2.54 -3.84
C VAL A 67 1.74 1.08 -4.18
N PHE A 68 1.18 0.32 -3.25
CA PHE A 68 0.86 -1.09 -3.45
C PHE A 68 -0.19 -1.29 -4.55
N ASP A 69 -1.27 -0.51 -4.53
CA ASP A 69 -2.31 -0.61 -5.56
C ASP A 69 -1.73 -0.35 -6.95
N ARG A 70 -0.87 0.65 -7.08
CA ARG A 70 -0.20 0.97 -8.36
C ARG A 70 0.75 -0.14 -8.77
N ALA A 71 1.51 -0.70 -7.82
CA ALA A 71 2.41 -1.81 -8.10
C ALA A 71 1.66 -3.03 -8.64
N PHE A 72 0.53 -3.38 -8.04
CA PHE A 72 -0.29 -4.50 -8.53
C PHE A 72 -0.86 -4.25 -9.91
N ARG A 73 -1.23 -3.01 -10.24
CA ARG A 73 -1.74 -2.67 -11.57
C ARG A 73 -0.67 -2.79 -12.65
N GLU A 74 0.58 -2.48 -12.33
CA GLU A 74 1.69 -2.54 -13.27
C GLU A 74 2.32 -3.92 -13.39
N TYR A 75 2.29 -4.71 -12.32
CA TYR A 75 3.03 -5.97 -12.25
C TYR A 75 2.47 -7.00 -13.21
N ARG A 76 3.36 -7.66 -13.95
CA ARG A 76 3.03 -8.77 -14.83
C ARG A 76 3.77 -10.00 -14.34
N PRO A 77 3.05 -10.99 -13.76
CA PRO A 77 3.70 -12.19 -13.27
C PRO A 77 4.33 -12.99 -14.41
N SER A 78 5.40 -13.69 -14.11
CA SER A 78 6.08 -14.58 -15.04
C SER A 78 6.22 -15.96 -14.41
N ARG A 79 6.65 -16.94 -15.21
CA ARG A 79 6.90 -18.29 -14.69
C ARG A 79 7.93 -18.26 -13.55
N GLN A 80 8.95 -17.42 -13.68
CA GLN A 80 10.02 -17.31 -12.68
C GLN A 80 9.58 -16.49 -11.46
N TYR A 81 8.72 -15.49 -11.67
CA TYR A 81 8.27 -14.57 -10.61
C TYR A 81 6.74 -14.49 -10.62
N PRO A 82 6.06 -15.55 -10.12
CA PRO A 82 4.59 -15.64 -10.23
C PRO A 82 3.82 -14.78 -9.23
N ILE A 83 4.49 -14.24 -8.21
CA ILE A 83 3.84 -13.43 -7.16
C ILE A 83 4.52 -12.08 -7.02
N LEU A 84 3.78 -11.12 -6.43
CA LEU A 84 4.33 -9.82 -6.06
C LEU A 84 4.39 -9.75 -4.53
N THR A 85 5.58 -9.53 -3.97
CA THR A 85 5.76 -9.43 -2.52
C THR A 85 5.87 -7.98 -2.06
N ALA A 86 5.47 -7.73 -0.81
CA ALA A 86 5.62 -6.41 -0.20
C ALA A 86 7.10 -5.99 -0.16
N GLY A 87 7.98 -6.93 0.16
CA GLY A 87 9.42 -6.68 0.18
C GLY A 87 9.96 -6.26 -1.18
N PHE A 88 9.52 -6.92 -2.26
CA PHE A 88 9.94 -6.56 -3.61
C PHE A 88 9.45 -5.17 -4.01
N VAL A 89 8.18 -4.86 -3.74
CA VAL A 89 7.63 -3.53 -4.04
C VAL A 89 8.43 -2.45 -3.32
N LEU A 90 8.65 -2.61 -2.03
CA LEU A 90 9.33 -1.60 -1.22
C LEU A 90 10.82 -1.50 -1.50
N SER A 91 11.46 -2.59 -1.93
CA SER A 91 12.89 -2.60 -2.24
C SER A 91 13.22 -2.13 -3.66
N TYR A 92 12.36 -2.43 -4.65
CA TYR A 92 12.71 -2.22 -6.06
C TYR A 92 11.72 -1.34 -6.83
N MET A 93 10.43 -1.35 -6.48
CA MET A 93 9.43 -0.57 -7.21
C MET A 93 9.15 0.79 -6.56
N ALA A 94 9.28 0.88 -5.25
CA ALA A 94 8.96 2.10 -4.51
C ALA A 94 9.82 3.30 -4.92
N SER A 95 11.07 3.08 -5.31
CA SER A 95 11.96 4.17 -5.76
C SER A 95 11.37 4.94 -6.93
N ARG A 96 10.59 4.27 -7.78
CA ARG A 96 9.92 4.89 -8.93
C ARG A 96 8.49 5.33 -8.59
N ILE A 97 7.73 4.49 -7.89
CA ILE A 97 6.30 4.72 -7.65
C ILE A 97 6.07 5.74 -6.53
N LEU A 98 6.86 5.68 -5.46
CA LEU A 98 6.66 6.54 -4.29
C LEU A 98 6.75 8.02 -4.62
N PRO A 99 7.76 8.51 -5.37
CA PRO A 99 7.78 9.93 -5.75
C PRO A 99 6.55 10.37 -6.53
N GLN A 100 5.99 9.49 -7.39
CA GLN A 100 4.77 9.79 -8.14
C GLN A 100 3.58 9.96 -7.20
N VAL A 101 3.42 9.06 -6.24
CA VAL A 101 2.34 9.10 -5.27
C VAL A 101 2.45 10.36 -4.40
N LEU A 102 3.65 10.66 -3.90
CA LEU A 102 3.88 11.84 -3.06
C LEU A 102 3.60 13.15 -3.82
N ALA A 103 3.97 13.21 -5.09
CA ALA A 103 3.69 14.39 -5.93
C ALA A 103 2.18 14.58 -6.14
N GLU A 104 1.45 13.49 -6.36
CA GLU A 104 -0.01 13.53 -6.51
C GLU A 104 -0.70 13.96 -5.22
N GLU A 105 -0.24 13.47 -4.07
CA GLU A 105 -0.76 13.86 -2.76
C GLU A 105 -0.58 15.35 -2.52
N LYS A 106 0.61 15.88 -2.79
CA LYS A 106 0.91 17.29 -2.63
C LYS A 106 0.03 18.16 -3.53
N LYS A 107 -0.16 17.75 -4.78
CA LYS A 107 -1.00 18.45 -5.75
C LYS A 107 -2.46 18.48 -5.29
N THR A 108 -2.97 17.40 -4.74
CA THR A 108 -4.32 17.33 -4.20
C THR A 108 -4.50 18.28 -3.02
N GLU A 109 -3.54 18.31 -2.09
CA GLU A 109 -3.55 19.22 -0.95
C GLU A 109 -3.57 20.68 -1.40
N GLU A 110 -2.76 21.05 -2.39
CA GLU A 110 -2.72 22.39 -2.95
C GLU A 110 -4.06 22.78 -3.56
N GLN A 111 -4.70 21.88 -4.30
CA GLN A 111 -6.02 22.12 -4.89
C GLN A 111 -7.11 22.30 -3.83
N GLU A 112 -7.09 21.51 -2.78
CA GLU A 112 -8.03 21.63 -1.67
C GLU A 112 -7.87 22.98 -0.95
N THR A 113 -6.64 23.41 -0.74
CA THR A 113 -6.33 24.69 -0.12
C THR A 113 -6.85 25.86 -0.98
N ASP A 114 -6.63 25.82 -2.29
CA ASP A 114 -7.10 26.84 -3.22
C ASP A 114 -8.63 26.95 -3.22
N ILE A 115 -9.33 25.82 -3.21
CA ILE A 115 -10.80 25.79 -3.14
C ILE A 115 -11.28 26.36 -1.82
N SER A 116 -10.64 26.02 -0.71
CA SER A 116 -10.98 26.53 0.60
C SER A 116 -10.79 28.06 0.68
N GLU A 117 -9.70 28.57 0.13
CA GLU A 117 -9.44 30.02 0.06
C GLU A 117 -10.49 30.74 -0.78
N LEU A 118 -10.88 30.16 -1.91
CA LEU A 118 -11.93 30.74 -2.75
C LEU A 118 -13.28 30.79 -2.02
N SER A 119 -13.60 29.77 -1.25
CA SER A 119 -14.83 29.73 -0.44
C SER A 119 -14.87 30.84 0.60
N ASP A 120 -13.74 31.19 1.18
CA ASP A 120 -13.64 32.25 2.20
C ASP A 120 -13.91 33.63 1.61
N TRP A 121 -13.72 33.84 0.32
CA TRP A 121 -13.97 35.09 -0.38
C TRP A 121 -15.44 35.25 -0.81
N LEU A 122 -16.21 34.21 -0.82
CA LEU A 122 -17.62 34.23 -1.20
C LEU A 122 -18.51 34.38 0.02
#